data_fc8e0116c3ce6ab54269395d258c1629
#
_entry.id   fc8e0116c3ce6ab54269395d258c1629
#
_cell.length_a   1.000
_cell.length_b   1.000
_cell.length_c   1.000
_cell.angle_alpha   90.00
_cell.angle_beta   90.00
_cell.angle_gamma   90.00
#
_symmetry.space_group_name_H-M   'P 1'
#
loop_
_entity.id
_entity.type
_entity.pdbx_description
1 polymer ?
#
loop_
_entity_poly.entity_id
_entity_poly.type
_entity_poly.pdbx_seq_one_letter_code
_entity_poly.pdbx_strand_id
1 'polypeptide(L)'
;MDASISAADLRKSLLGSTPPLVIDVRRNERFFEATELIRGALRRDPARIAEWSKTLPRAASVVVYCVHGHEVSQNAAKAMGAKYLQGGIEHWREEGGELAPKPPNAATRWVTRERPKIDRIACPWLVRRFIDPGAEFLYVPVSEVHRAAVEKTATPYDVADVEFTHVGERCSFDAFLDRFHLRDPALQALATIVRGADTGRLDLAPQAPGLLAISQGLSRIYEDDLEMLEHGMVMYDALYAWCRSQP
;
A
#
# COMPACT_ATOMS: atom_id res chain seq x y z
N MET A 1 -15.57 -4.10 26.58
CA MET A 1 -15.11 -5.03 25.53
C MET A 1 -13.60 -5.11 25.64
N ASP A 2 -13.06 -6.31 25.61
CA ASP A 2 -11.60 -6.51 25.65
C ASP A 2 -10.97 -5.86 24.40
N ALA A 3 -10.07 -4.93 24.62
CA ALA A 3 -9.40 -4.18 23.54
C ALA A 3 -8.28 -5.00 22.87
N SER A 4 -8.11 -6.26 23.26
CA SER A 4 -7.08 -7.16 22.75
C SER A 4 -7.64 -8.24 21.83
N ILE A 5 -6.76 -8.85 21.03
CA ILE A 5 -7.04 -10.04 20.22
C ILE A 5 -5.84 -10.99 20.33
N SER A 6 -6.10 -12.29 20.47
CA SER A 6 -5.05 -13.30 20.47
C SER A 6 -4.51 -13.57 19.06
N ALA A 7 -3.31 -14.14 18.95
CA ALA A 7 -2.75 -14.54 17.64
C ALA A 7 -3.66 -15.57 16.93
N ALA A 8 -4.24 -16.50 17.67
CA ALA A 8 -5.16 -17.51 17.12
C ALA A 8 -6.44 -16.87 16.56
N ASP A 9 -7.05 -15.94 17.30
CA ASP A 9 -8.28 -15.26 16.86
C ASP A 9 -8.02 -14.33 15.67
N LEU A 10 -6.87 -13.63 15.66
CA LEU A 10 -6.47 -12.80 14.52
C LEU A 10 -6.29 -13.66 13.26
N ARG A 11 -5.61 -14.81 13.38
CA ARG A 11 -5.41 -15.74 12.26
C ARG A 11 -6.73 -16.23 11.70
N LYS A 12 -7.67 -16.61 12.58
CA LYS A 12 -9.02 -16.99 12.18
C LYS A 12 -9.76 -15.84 11.48
N SER A 13 -9.65 -14.61 11.99
CA SER A 13 -10.30 -13.43 11.43
C SER A 13 -9.74 -13.07 10.06
N LEU A 14 -8.43 -13.27 9.83
CA LEU A 14 -7.78 -13.01 8.54
C LEU A 14 -8.22 -13.97 7.43
N LEU A 15 -8.73 -15.16 7.80
CA LEU A 15 -9.28 -16.14 6.86
C LEU A 15 -10.78 -15.94 6.61
N GLY A 16 -11.42 -15.02 7.32
CA GLY A 16 -12.85 -14.74 7.21
C GLY A 16 -13.21 -13.91 5.97
N SER A 17 -14.51 -13.74 5.73
CA SER A 17 -15.04 -12.95 4.62
C SER A 17 -14.78 -11.43 4.75
N THR A 18 -14.57 -10.95 5.97
CA THR A 18 -14.28 -9.54 6.29
C THR A 18 -13.04 -9.45 7.17
N PRO A 19 -11.85 -9.68 6.60
CA PRO A 19 -10.62 -9.65 7.38
C PRO A 19 -10.36 -8.25 7.96
N PRO A 20 -9.83 -8.16 9.19
CA PRO A 20 -9.46 -6.87 9.77
C PRO A 20 -8.28 -6.25 9.03
N LEU A 21 -8.21 -4.92 9.03
CA LEU A 21 -6.98 -4.21 8.69
C LEU A 21 -5.96 -4.40 9.80
N VAL A 22 -4.82 -4.97 9.46
CA VAL A 22 -3.69 -5.12 10.41
C VAL A 22 -2.72 -3.96 10.21
N ILE A 23 -2.39 -3.25 11.30
CA ILE A 23 -1.54 -2.05 11.23
C ILE A 23 -0.33 -2.21 12.13
N ASP A 24 0.84 -2.08 11.55
CA ASP A 24 2.12 -2.01 12.24
C ASP A 24 2.34 -0.61 12.80
N VAL A 25 2.30 -0.50 14.13
CA VAL A 25 2.56 0.75 14.86
C VAL A 25 3.84 0.67 15.70
N ARG A 26 4.81 -0.17 15.34
CA ARG A 26 6.11 -0.19 15.99
C ARG A 26 6.72 1.21 15.97
N ARG A 27 7.47 1.61 17.01
CA ARG A 27 8.27 2.85 16.95
C ARG A 27 9.23 2.80 15.78
N ASN A 28 9.58 3.95 15.22
CA ASN A 28 10.39 4.03 13.99
C ASN A 28 11.70 3.25 14.11
N GLU A 29 12.43 3.37 15.24
CA GLU A 29 13.67 2.64 15.47
C GLU A 29 13.46 1.11 15.34
N ARG A 30 12.44 0.58 16.02
CA ARG A 30 12.13 -0.86 16.00
C ARG A 30 11.58 -1.33 14.64
N PHE A 31 10.87 -0.46 13.94
CA PHE A 31 10.42 -0.76 12.59
C PHE A 31 11.61 -0.77 11.62
N PHE A 32 12.55 0.17 11.74
CA PHE A 32 13.72 0.23 10.85
C PHE A 32 14.71 -0.92 11.08
N GLU A 33 14.86 -1.39 12.31
CA GLU A 33 15.72 -2.55 12.64
C GLU A 33 15.12 -3.89 12.18
N ALA A 34 13.81 -3.96 12.02
CA ALA A 34 13.14 -5.20 11.67
C ALA A 34 13.32 -5.57 10.19
N THR A 35 13.33 -6.85 9.90
CA THR A 35 13.39 -7.41 8.54
C THR A 35 12.04 -7.87 8.02
N GLU A 36 11.06 -8.01 8.92
CA GLU A 36 9.76 -8.62 8.63
C GLU A 36 8.60 -7.80 9.25
N LEU A 37 7.42 -8.00 8.70
CA LEU A 37 6.14 -7.54 9.23
C LEU A 37 5.09 -8.66 9.15
N ILE A 38 3.98 -8.54 9.85
CA ILE A 38 2.85 -9.45 9.68
C ILE A 38 2.36 -9.32 8.25
N ARG A 39 2.18 -10.46 7.56
CA ARG A 39 1.76 -10.49 6.16
C ARG A 39 0.50 -9.64 5.93
N GLY A 40 0.55 -8.73 4.97
CA GLY A 40 -0.56 -7.83 4.63
C GLY A 40 -0.76 -6.66 5.61
N ALA A 41 0.10 -6.50 6.62
CA ALA A 41 0.00 -5.37 7.53
C ALA A 41 0.44 -4.06 6.87
N LEU A 42 -0.26 -2.98 7.23
CA LEU A 42 0.05 -1.63 6.80
C LEU A 42 0.94 -0.93 7.83
N ARG A 43 2.06 -0.34 7.40
CA ARG A 43 2.87 0.49 8.29
C ARG A 43 2.21 1.85 8.53
N ARG A 44 2.09 2.25 9.80
CA ARG A 44 1.70 3.60 10.20
C ARG A 44 2.55 4.09 11.36
N ASP A 45 2.98 5.34 11.31
CA ASP A 45 3.78 5.96 12.38
C ASP A 45 2.93 6.15 13.63
N PRO A 46 3.28 5.54 14.78
CA PRO A 46 2.54 5.70 16.04
C PRO A 46 2.50 7.14 16.54
N ALA A 47 3.46 8.00 16.19
CA ALA A 47 3.46 9.41 16.58
C ALA A 47 2.40 10.24 15.83
N ARG A 48 1.87 9.74 14.70
CA ARG A 48 0.92 10.44 13.83
C ARG A 48 -0.48 9.81 13.81
N ILE A 49 -0.87 9.11 14.87
CA ILE A 49 -2.17 8.41 14.97
C ILE A 49 -3.35 9.35 14.67
N ALA A 50 -3.35 10.56 15.24
CA ALA A 50 -4.41 11.53 15.06
C ALA A 50 -4.66 11.97 13.60
N GLU A 51 -3.66 11.80 12.73
CA GLU A 51 -3.74 12.13 11.32
C GLU A 51 -4.26 10.93 10.52
N TRP A 52 -3.51 9.83 10.53
CA TRP A 52 -3.83 8.70 9.67
C TRP A 52 -5.04 7.88 10.13
N SER A 53 -5.42 7.90 11.41
CA SER A 53 -6.63 7.21 11.86
C SER A 53 -7.90 7.73 11.20
N LYS A 54 -7.93 9.01 10.84
CA LYS A 54 -9.06 9.63 10.13
C LYS A 54 -9.21 9.13 8.69
N THR A 55 -8.16 8.58 8.11
CA THR A 55 -8.15 8.05 6.74
C THR A 55 -8.58 6.58 6.67
N LEU A 56 -8.75 5.92 7.81
CA LEU A 56 -9.19 4.52 7.86
C LEU A 56 -10.71 4.37 7.62
N PRO A 57 -11.16 3.23 7.10
CA PRO A 57 -12.60 2.95 6.94
C PRO A 57 -13.32 3.02 8.28
N ARG A 58 -14.44 3.74 8.35
CA ARG A 58 -15.27 3.79 9.56
C ARG A 58 -15.86 2.41 9.93
N ALA A 59 -16.08 1.55 8.94
CA ALA A 59 -16.65 0.21 9.13
C ALA A 59 -15.60 -0.91 9.26
N ALA A 60 -14.31 -0.64 9.04
CA ALA A 60 -13.30 -1.67 9.09
C ALA A 60 -12.98 -2.08 10.52
N SER A 61 -12.97 -3.38 10.78
CA SER A 61 -12.31 -3.92 11.97
C SER A 61 -10.82 -3.67 11.85
N VAL A 62 -10.21 -3.05 12.85
CA VAL A 62 -8.78 -2.70 12.85
C VAL A 62 -8.07 -3.42 13.99
N VAL A 63 -6.95 -4.04 13.68
CA VAL A 63 -6.02 -4.62 14.66
C VAL A 63 -4.67 -3.94 14.52
N VAL A 64 -4.17 -3.35 15.59
CA VAL A 64 -2.84 -2.75 15.61
C VAL A 64 -1.86 -3.65 16.35
N TYR A 65 -0.57 -3.63 15.99
CA TYR A 65 0.46 -4.33 16.73
C TYR A 65 1.74 -3.53 16.86
N CYS A 66 2.47 -3.76 17.93
CA CYS A 66 3.86 -3.34 18.09
C CYS A 66 4.76 -4.58 18.30
N VAL A 67 5.95 -4.41 18.87
CA VAL A 67 6.88 -5.55 19.10
C VAL A 67 6.26 -6.58 20.06
N HIS A 68 5.82 -6.14 21.24
CA HIS A 68 5.37 -7.02 22.33
C HIS A 68 3.90 -6.84 22.74
N GLY A 69 3.10 -6.08 21.99
CA GLY A 69 1.69 -5.83 22.34
C GLY A 69 1.49 -4.93 23.56
N HIS A 70 2.49 -4.12 23.91
CA HIS A 70 2.46 -3.24 25.08
C HIS A 70 1.99 -1.82 24.74
N GLU A 71 2.45 -0.82 25.50
CA GLU A 71 2.02 0.58 25.51
C GLU A 71 1.72 1.18 24.11
N VAL A 72 2.62 0.99 23.15
CA VAL A 72 2.50 1.62 21.82
C VAL A 72 1.24 1.16 21.09
N SER A 73 1.02 -0.16 21.00
CA SER A 73 -0.17 -0.70 20.34
C SER A 73 -1.44 -0.55 21.17
N GLN A 74 -1.33 -0.60 22.51
CA GLN A 74 -2.47 -0.37 23.40
C GLN A 74 -2.98 1.07 23.29
N ASN A 75 -2.07 2.05 23.29
CA ASN A 75 -2.41 3.47 23.12
C ASN A 75 -3.00 3.75 21.74
N ALA A 76 -2.43 3.15 20.69
CA ALA A 76 -2.96 3.24 19.34
C ALA A 76 -4.37 2.64 19.25
N ALA A 77 -4.58 1.45 19.78
CA ALA A 77 -5.88 0.79 19.81
C ALA A 77 -6.93 1.64 20.56
N LYS A 78 -6.57 2.16 21.73
CA LYS A 78 -7.46 3.04 22.53
C LYS A 78 -7.84 4.31 21.77
N ALA A 79 -6.87 4.97 21.12
CA ALA A 79 -7.11 6.20 20.37
C ALA A 79 -8.07 6.03 19.19
N MET A 80 -8.14 4.80 18.65
CA MET A 80 -8.91 4.49 17.43
C MET A 80 -10.18 3.67 17.69
N GLY A 81 -10.41 3.20 18.92
CA GLY A 81 -11.46 2.22 19.18
C GLY A 81 -11.18 0.85 18.53
N ALA A 82 -9.91 0.52 18.29
CA ALA A 82 -9.47 -0.69 17.64
C ALA A 82 -9.03 -1.77 18.65
N LYS A 83 -8.66 -2.95 18.16
CA LYS A 83 -8.02 -3.99 18.97
C LYS A 83 -6.50 -3.94 18.82
N TYR A 84 -5.77 -4.41 19.84
CA TYR A 84 -4.33 -4.65 19.70
C TYR A 84 -4.01 -6.14 19.80
N LEU A 85 -2.97 -6.57 19.10
CA LEU A 85 -2.50 -7.96 19.11
C LEU A 85 -1.75 -8.24 20.42
N GLN A 86 -2.22 -9.21 21.20
CA GLN A 86 -1.56 -9.69 22.41
C GLN A 86 -0.18 -10.24 22.06
N GLY A 87 0.84 -9.85 22.84
CA GLY A 87 2.22 -10.27 22.61
C GLY A 87 2.90 -9.67 21.36
N GLY A 88 2.16 -8.90 20.55
CA GLY A 88 2.69 -8.24 19.37
C GLY A 88 3.22 -9.18 18.28
N ILE A 89 4.15 -8.67 17.45
CA ILE A 89 4.73 -9.46 16.34
C ILE A 89 5.63 -10.60 16.84
N GLU A 90 6.26 -10.45 18.02
CA GLU A 90 7.10 -11.52 18.57
C GLU A 90 6.26 -12.77 18.90
N HIS A 91 5.17 -12.59 19.64
CA HIS A 91 4.28 -13.70 19.94
C HIS A 91 3.57 -14.24 18.70
N TRP A 92 3.22 -13.37 17.73
CA TRP A 92 2.69 -13.81 16.44
C TRP A 92 3.66 -14.75 15.71
N ARG A 93 4.96 -14.44 15.73
CA ARG A 93 6.03 -15.27 15.15
C ARG A 93 6.15 -16.62 15.89
N GLU A 94 6.17 -16.60 17.22
CA GLU A 94 6.24 -17.81 18.07
C GLU A 94 5.09 -18.76 17.80
N GLU A 95 3.89 -18.24 17.60
CA GLU A 95 2.67 -18.99 17.27
C GLU A 95 2.60 -19.42 15.78
N GLY A 96 3.66 -19.23 15.00
CA GLY A 96 3.70 -19.59 13.57
C GLY A 96 2.81 -18.74 12.67
N GLY A 97 2.56 -17.49 13.05
CA GLY A 97 1.83 -16.53 12.24
C GLY A 97 2.59 -16.14 10.97
N GLU A 98 1.90 -15.93 9.87
CA GLU A 98 2.53 -15.57 8.60
C GLU A 98 3.21 -14.20 8.64
N LEU A 99 4.47 -14.17 8.24
CA LEU A 99 5.30 -12.97 8.10
C LEU A 99 5.61 -12.72 6.62
N ALA A 100 5.91 -11.48 6.31
CA ALA A 100 6.40 -11.05 4.99
C ALA A 100 7.67 -10.20 5.17
N PRO A 101 8.61 -10.25 4.21
CA PRO A 101 9.75 -9.35 4.21
C PRO A 101 9.29 -7.89 4.27
N LYS A 102 9.93 -7.12 5.14
CA LYS A 102 9.72 -5.67 5.19
C LYS A 102 10.52 -5.00 4.05
N PRO A 103 9.98 -3.93 3.44
CA PRO A 103 10.75 -3.10 2.52
C PRO A 103 12.04 -2.56 3.19
N PRO A 104 13.10 -2.27 2.42
CA PRO A 104 14.35 -1.74 2.95
C PRO A 104 14.17 -0.43 3.74
N ASN A 105 15.05 -0.18 4.71
CA ASN A 105 14.94 0.93 5.66
C ASN A 105 15.28 2.31 5.10
N ALA A 106 16.08 2.38 4.03
CA ALA A 106 16.27 3.62 3.30
C ALA A 106 14.97 3.97 2.57
N ALA A 107 14.65 5.25 2.44
CA ALA A 107 13.59 5.69 1.56
C ALA A 107 13.76 4.94 0.23
N THR A 108 12.76 4.13 -0.13
CA THR A 108 12.88 3.33 -1.33
C THR A 108 12.89 4.26 -2.53
N ARG A 109 13.77 4.00 -3.49
CA ARG A 109 13.77 4.71 -4.76
C ARG A 109 13.17 3.83 -5.84
N TRP A 110 12.32 4.43 -6.62
CA TRP A 110 11.59 3.78 -7.71
C TRP A 110 11.79 4.56 -8.98
N VAL A 111 11.99 3.89 -10.09
CA VAL A 111 12.21 4.54 -11.38
C VAL A 111 11.35 3.91 -12.45
N THR A 112 10.74 4.76 -13.27
CA THR A 112 9.98 4.36 -14.45
C THR A 112 10.12 5.41 -15.56
N ARG A 113 9.40 5.20 -16.65
CA ARG A 113 9.39 6.10 -17.78
C ARG A 113 8.62 7.39 -17.49
N GLU A 114 9.09 8.48 -18.05
CA GLU A 114 8.48 9.81 -18.00
C GLU A 114 7.04 9.84 -18.52
N ARG A 115 6.32 10.91 -18.27
CA ARG A 115 4.91 11.13 -18.61
C ARG A 115 4.01 10.04 -18.04
N PRO A 116 3.99 9.87 -16.68
CA PRO A 116 3.25 8.81 -16.02
C PRO A 116 1.75 8.93 -16.26
N LYS A 117 1.10 7.79 -16.44
CA LYS A 117 -0.36 7.66 -16.54
C LYS A 117 -0.79 6.40 -15.80
N ILE A 118 -2.03 6.36 -15.36
CA ILE A 118 -2.70 5.22 -14.77
C ILE A 118 -1.82 4.53 -13.71
N ASP A 119 -1.25 3.36 -14.01
CA ASP A 119 -0.52 2.55 -13.04
C ASP A 119 0.84 3.15 -12.63
N ARG A 120 1.48 3.98 -13.48
CA ARG A 120 2.68 4.73 -13.10
C ARG A 120 2.42 5.90 -12.14
N ILE A 121 1.15 6.15 -11.80
CA ILE A 121 0.71 7.02 -10.70
C ILE A 121 0.12 6.16 -9.57
N ALA A 122 -0.64 5.11 -9.90
CA ALA A 122 -1.25 4.19 -8.94
C ALA A 122 -0.20 3.44 -8.11
N CYS A 123 0.88 2.94 -8.75
CA CYS A 123 1.96 2.24 -8.05
C CYS A 123 2.69 3.15 -7.04
N PRO A 124 3.14 4.38 -7.39
CA PRO A 124 3.63 5.36 -6.42
C PRO A 124 2.67 5.64 -5.28
N TRP A 125 1.38 5.81 -5.58
CA TRP A 125 0.35 6.01 -4.56
C TRP A 125 0.30 4.81 -3.60
N LEU A 126 0.25 3.58 -4.12
CA LEU A 126 0.24 2.36 -3.33
C LEU A 126 1.48 2.28 -2.44
N VAL A 127 2.65 2.54 -3.02
CA VAL A 127 3.92 2.52 -2.28
C VAL A 127 3.89 3.53 -1.13
N ARG A 128 3.59 4.80 -1.40
CA ARG A 128 3.58 5.85 -0.35
C ARG A 128 2.49 5.65 0.71
N ARG A 129 1.35 5.06 0.38
CA ARG A 129 0.25 4.88 1.33
C ARG A 129 0.37 3.61 2.16
N PHE A 130 0.96 2.55 1.61
CA PHE A 130 0.88 1.21 2.20
C PHE A 130 2.24 0.55 2.45
N ILE A 131 3.31 1.00 1.81
CA ILE A 131 4.61 0.33 1.85
C ILE A 131 5.67 1.24 2.49
N ASP A 132 5.99 2.36 1.85
CA ASP A 132 7.01 3.31 2.28
C ASP A 132 6.56 4.76 2.08
N PRO A 133 6.10 5.45 3.13
CA PRO A 133 5.69 6.85 3.03
C PRO A 133 6.78 7.83 2.58
N GLY A 134 8.05 7.45 2.73
CA GLY A 134 9.22 8.23 2.32
C GLY A 134 9.71 7.92 0.91
N ALA A 135 9.02 7.06 0.15
CA ALA A 135 9.46 6.64 -1.17
C ALA A 135 9.68 7.81 -2.15
N GLU A 136 10.82 7.76 -2.83
CA GLU A 136 11.21 8.68 -3.89
C GLU A 136 10.92 8.06 -5.26
N PHE A 137 10.40 8.87 -6.18
CA PHE A 137 10.09 8.43 -7.55
C PHE A 137 10.88 9.22 -8.57
N LEU A 138 11.42 8.51 -9.55
CA LEU A 138 12.21 9.05 -10.64
C LEU A 138 11.50 8.72 -11.96
N TYR A 139 11.31 9.74 -12.78
CA TYR A 139 10.76 9.61 -14.12
C TYR A 139 11.84 9.99 -15.14
N VAL A 140 12.14 9.07 -16.06
CA VAL A 140 13.22 9.22 -17.02
C VAL A 140 12.78 8.71 -18.41
N PRO A 141 13.45 9.08 -19.50
CA PRO A 141 13.19 8.46 -20.79
C PRO A 141 13.25 6.94 -20.72
N VAL A 142 12.35 6.24 -21.42
CA VAL A 142 12.23 4.78 -21.34
C VAL A 142 13.56 4.03 -21.56
N SER A 143 14.40 4.52 -22.46
CA SER A 143 15.74 3.96 -22.74
C SER A 143 16.72 4.11 -21.58
N GLU A 144 16.43 4.95 -20.59
CA GLU A 144 17.30 5.26 -19.47
C GLU A 144 16.90 4.55 -18.18
N VAL A 145 15.71 3.95 -18.12
CA VAL A 145 15.16 3.38 -16.87
C VAL A 145 16.10 2.37 -16.23
N HIS A 146 16.60 1.39 -16.99
CA HIS A 146 17.52 0.36 -16.44
C HIS A 146 18.85 0.95 -15.97
N ARG A 147 19.40 1.92 -16.70
CA ARG A 147 20.62 2.63 -16.31
C ARG A 147 20.40 3.42 -15.04
N ALA A 148 19.32 4.21 -14.97
CA ALA A 148 18.98 5.01 -13.81
C ALA A 148 18.69 4.14 -12.57
N ALA A 149 18.09 2.95 -12.75
CA ALA A 149 17.88 1.99 -11.66
C ALA A 149 19.20 1.62 -10.98
N VAL A 150 20.24 1.32 -11.76
CA VAL A 150 21.57 0.98 -11.23
C VAL A 150 22.24 2.20 -10.61
N GLU A 151 22.34 3.32 -11.35
CA GLU A 151 23.07 4.51 -10.91
C GLU A 151 22.47 5.18 -9.66
N LYS A 152 21.16 5.12 -9.50
CA LYS A 152 20.41 5.75 -8.39
C LYS A 152 20.04 4.75 -7.29
N THR A 153 20.42 3.47 -7.43
CA THR A 153 19.98 2.40 -6.52
C THR A 153 18.45 2.42 -6.37
N ALA A 154 17.74 2.44 -7.50
CA ALA A 154 16.29 2.52 -7.57
C ALA A 154 15.71 1.22 -8.14
N THR A 155 14.51 0.85 -7.66
CA THR A 155 13.78 -0.31 -8.18
C THR A 155 13.00 0.12 -9.43
N PRO A 156 13.24 -0.50 -10.58
CA PRO A 156 12.52 -0.19 -11.80
C PRO A 156 11.11 -0.82 -11.79
N TYR A 157 10.13 -0.11 -12.37
CA TYR A 157 8.77 -0.62 -12.51
C TYR A 157 8.11 -0.14 -13.80
N ASP A 158 7.07 -0.86 -14.23
CA ASP A 158 6.28 -0.61 -15.45
C ASP A 158 7.12 -0.44 -16.71
N VAL A 159 8.14 -1.28 -16.84
CA VAL A 159 8.96 -1.46 -18.06
C VAL A 159 9.18 -2.95 -18.29
N ALA A 160 9.72 -3.32 -19.45
CA ALA A 160 10.04 -4.71 -19.76
C ALA A 160 11.15 -5.28 -18.84
N ASP A 161 11.13 -6.58 -18.62
CA ASP A 161 12.18 -7.35 -17.93
C ASP A 161 12.45 -6.93 -16.49
N VAL A 162 11.41 -6.49 -15.76
CA VAL A 162 11.49 -6.16 -14.33
C VAL A 162 10.42 -6.89 -13.53
N GLU A 163 10.63 -6.99 -12.20
CA GLU A 163 9.70 -7.68 -11.28
C GLU A 163 8.32 -7.01 -11.24
N PHE A 164 8.29 -5.67 -11.20
CA PHE A 164 7.06 -4.90 -11.04
C PHE A 164 6.53 -4.42 -12.39
N THR A 165 6.07 -5.36 -13.21
CA THR A 165 5.56 -5.08 -14.56
C THR A 165 4.31 -5.89 -14.85
N HIS A 166 3.77 -5.69 -16.03
CA HIS A 166 2.61 -6.45 -16.54
C HIS A 166 2.91 -7.94 -16.67
N VAL A 167 1.96 -8.77 -16.25
CA VAL A 167 2.00 -10.22 -16.42
C VAL A 167 0.65 -10.69 -16.99
N GLY A 168 0.63 -11.12 -18.24
CA GLY A 168 -0.60 -11.48 -18.93
C GLY A 168 -1.56 -10.29 -19.02
N GLU A 169 -2.78 -10.45 -18.49
CA GLU A 169 -3.79 -9.38 -18.47
C GLU A 169 -3.69 -8.45 -17.25
N ARG A 170 -2.72 -8.66 -16.37
CA ARG A 170 -2.54 -7.90 -15.12
C ARG A 170 -1.53 -6.78 -15.33
N CYS A 171 -1.82 -5.60 -14.78
CA CYS A 171 -0.95 -4.43 -14.87
C CYS A 171 0.08 -4.39 -13.72
N SER A 172 0.98 -3.42 -13.75
CA SER A 172 2.03 -3.28 -12.75
C SER A 172 1.48 -3.09 -11.32
N PHE A 173 0.33 -2.44 -11.15
CA PHE A 173 -0.33 -2.30 -9.85
C PHE A 173 -0.65 -3.66 -9.20
N ASP A 174 -1.10 -4.63 -9.99
CA ASP A 174 -1.34 -6.00 -9.52
C ASP A 174 -0.05 -6.67 -9.03
N ALA A 175 1.07 -6.46 -9.73
CA ALA A 175 2.37 -7.01 -9.32
C ALA A 175 2.81 -6.48 -7.95
N PHE A 176 2.57 -5.19 -7.68
CA PHE A 176 2.82 -4.61 -6.35
C PHE A 176 1.93 -5.23 -5.26
N LEU A 177 0.62 -5.40 -5.52
CA LEU A 177 -0.28 -6.04 -4.55
C LEU A 177 0.18 -7.46 -4.19
N ASP A 178 0.58 -8.23 -5.19
CA ASP A 178 1.05 -9.61 -4.98
C ASP A 178 2.38 -9.64 -4.21
N ARG A 179 3.34 -8.84 -4.64
CA ARG A 179 4.69 -8.81 -4.05
C ARG A 179 4.67 -8.40 -2.59
N PHE A 180 3.84 -7.42 -2.25
CA PHE A 180 3.70 -6.92 -0.88
C PHE A 180 2.55 -7.58 -0.10
N HIS A 181 1.90 -8.59 -0.69
CA HIS A 181 0.80 -9.34 -0.08
C HIS A 181 -0.35 -8.45 0.45
N LEU A 182 -0.66 -7.38 -0.27
CA LEU A 182 -1.72 -6.45 0.09
C LEU A 182 -3.07 -7.02 -0.34
N ARG A 183 -3.84 -7.53 0.62
CA ARG A 183 -5.10 -8.25 0.37
C ARG A 183 -6.35 -7.48 0.81
N ASP A 184 -6.24 -6.20 1.05
CA ASP A 184 -7.39 -5.34 1.35
C ASP A 184 -8.41 -5.42 0.20
N PRO A 185 -9.69 -5.79 0.45
CA PRO A 185 -10.73 -5.89 -0.58
C PRO A 185 -10.89 -4.61 -1.39
N ALA A 186 -10.77 -3.44 -0.77
CA ALA A 186 -10.86 -2.17 -1.47
C ALA A 186 -9.66 -1.92 -2.40
N LEU A 187 -8.47 -2.42 -2.05
CA LEU A 187 -7.32 -2.41 -2.97
C LEU A 187 -7.52 -3.36 -4.15
N GLN A 188 -8.17 -4.51 -3.95
CA GLN A 188 -8.50 -5.43 -5.04
C GLN A 188 -9.55 -4.82 -5.99
N ALA A 189 -10.55 -4.12 -5.45
CA ALA A 189 -11.52 -3.38 -6.25
C ALA A 189 -10.84 -2.25 -7.04
N LEU A 190 -9.96 -1.48 -6.40
CA LEU A 190 -9.16 -0.45 -7.05
C LEU A 190 -8.27 -1.04 -8.16
N ALA A 191 -7.64 -2.19 -7.92
CA ALA A 191 -6.80 -2.87 -8.92
C ALA A 191 -7.60 -3.21 -10.18
N THR A 192 -8.86 -3.62 -10.05
CA THR A 192 -9.72 -3.90 -11.20
C THR A 192 -9.98 -2.65 -12.03
N ILE A 193 -10.19 -1.50 -11.37
CA ILE A 193 -10.38 -0.19 -12.02
C ILE A 193 -9.09 0.25 -12.73
N VAL A 194 -7.96 0.18 -12.03
CA VAL A 194 -6.63 0.54 -12.58
C VAL A 194 -6.30 -0.32 -13.79
N ARG A 195 -6.42 -1.63 -13.66
CA ARG A 195 -6.17 -2.58 -14.74
C ARG A 195 -7.05 -2.29 -15.96
N GLY A 196 -8.36 -2.05 -15.74
CA GLY A 196 -9.27 -1.69 -16.82
C GLY A 196 -8.83 -0.45 -17.59
N ALA A 197 -8.44 0.60 -16.87
CA ALA A 197 -7.98 1.85 -17.47
C ALA A 197 -6.61 1.71 -18.16
N ASP A 198 -5.69 0.94 -17.55
CA ASP A 198 -4.31 0.82 -18.00
C ASP A 198 -4.15 -0.10 -19.21
N THR A 199 -4.86 -1.22 -19.22
CA THR A 199 -4.81 -2.21 -20.31
C THR A 199 -5.83 -1.95 -21.44
N GLY A 200 -6.62 -0.87 -21.34
CA GLY A 200 -7.69 -0.57 -22.31
C GLY A 200 -8.92 -1.50 -22.19
N ARG A 201 -8.98 -2.34 -21.16
CA ARG A 201 -10.12 -3.22 -20.87
C ARG A 201 -11.15 -2.48 -20.02
N LEU A 202 -11.75 -1.45 -20.60
CA LEU A 202 -12.68 -0.54 -19.91
C LEU A 202 -13.96 -1.24 -19.42
N ASP A 203 -14.21 -2.44 -19.91
CA ASP A 203 -15.29 -3.33 -19.50
C ASP A 203 -15.09 -3.95 -18.10
N LEU A 204 -13.88 -3.96 -17.58
CA LEU A 204 -13.56 -4.57 -16.27
C LEU A 204 -14.20 -3.83 -15.08
N ALA A 205 -14.39 -2.53 -15.19
CA ALA A 205 -15.03 -1.73 -14.16
C ALA A 205 -15.66 -0.47 -14.75
N PRO A 206 -16.88 -0.09 -14.34
CA PRO A 206 -17.56 1.10 -14.87
C PRO A 206 -16.81 2.41 -14.57
N GLN A 207 -15.88 2.43 -13.62
CA GLN A 207 -15.05 3.58 -13.27
C GLN A 207 -13.79 3.70 -14.16
N ALA A 208 -13.39 2.64 -14.84
CA ALA A 208 -12.15 2.63 -15.64
C ALA A 208 -12.12 3.71 -16.74
N PRO A 209 -13.20 3.99 -17.50
CA PRO A 209 -13.22 5.09 -18.47
C PRO A 209 -12.99 6.47 -17.82
N GLY A 210 -13.55 6.69 -16.62
CA GLY A 210 -13.36 7.94 -15.87
C GLY A 210 -11.92 8.11 -15.42
N LEU A 211 -11.32 7.07 -14.86
CA LEU A 211 -9.91 7.07 -14.46
C LEU A 211 -8.99 7.36 -15.66
N LEU A 212 -9.22 6.71 -16.80
CA LEU A 212 -8.47 6.93 -18.02
C LEU A 212 -8.56 8.40 -18.47
N ALA A 213 -9.78 8.97 -18.52
CA ALA A 213 -9.98 10.35 -18.95
C ALA A 213 -9.29 11.35 -18.02
N ILE A 214 -9.42 11.20 -16.70
CA ILE A 214 -8.78 12.08 -15.71
C ILE A 214 -7.26 11.98 -15.80
N SER A 215 -6.71 10.76 -15.88
CA SER A 215 -5.27 10.55 -15.97
C SER A 215 -4.67 11.17 -17.24
N GLN A 216 -5.36 11.07 -18.37
CA GLN A 216 -4.97 11.75 -19.60
C GLN A 216 -5.06 13.27 -19.48
N GLY A 217 -6.07 13.78 -18.76
CA GLY A 217 -6.24 15.20 -18.45
C GLY A 217 -5.08 15.73 -17.61
N LEU A 218 -4.71 15.06 -16.53
CA LEU A 218 -3.57 15.42 -15.68
C LEU A 218 -2.28 15.53 -16.50
N SER A 219 -2.02 14.55 -17.39
CA SER A 219 -0.84 14.56 -18.26
C SER A 219 -0.81 15.71 -19.26
N ARG A 220 -1.93 16.40 -19.51
CA ARG A 220 -2.00 17.60 -20.36
C ARG A 220 -1.84 18.89 -19.57
N ILE A 221 -2.19 18.88 -18.29
CA ILE A 221 -2.13 20.07 -17.42
C ILE A 221 -0.72 20.25 -16.87
N TYR A 222 -0.10 19.15 -16.42
CA TYR A 222 1.20 19.18 -15.74
C TYR A 222 2.32 18.69 -16.66
N GLU A 223 3.34 19.51 -16.83
CA GLU A 223 4.56 19.15 -17.57
C GLU A 223 5.57 18.44 -16.68
N ASP A 224 5.65 18.81 -15.40
CA ASP A 224 6.50 18.15 -14.40
C ASP A 224 5.83 16.87 -13.89
N ASP A 225 6.54 15.75 -13.99
CA ASP A 225 6.04 14.42 -13.64
C ASP A 225 5.85 14.23 -12.14
N LEU A 226 6.65 14.90 -11.30
CA LEU A 226 6.48 14.83 -9.85
C LEU A 226 5.30 15.69 -9.39
N GLU A 227 5.10 16.86 -9.98
CA GLU A 227 3.92 17.68 -9.75
C GLU A 227 2.65 16.93 -10.16
N MET A 228 2.67 16.30 -11.32
CA MET A 228 1.56 15.45 -11.80
C MET A 228 1.30 14.27 -10.83
N LEU A 229 2.35 13.65 -10.29
CA LEU A 229 2.21 12.60 -9.29
C LEU A 229 1.48 13.11 -8.03
N GLU A 230 1.85 14.27 -7.49
CA GLU A 230 1.21 14.81 -6.27
C GLU A 230 -0.29 15.04 -6.48
N HIS A 231 -0.72 15.55 -7.62
CA HIS A 231 -2.13 15.69 -7.97
C HIS A 231 -2.82 14.34 -8.19
N GLY A 232 -2.12 13.39 -8.81
CA GLY A 232 -2.59 12.02 -8.98
C GLY A 232 -2.77 11.29 -7.65
N MET A 233 -1.93 11.56 -6.64
CA MET A 233 -2.08 11.00 -5.29
C MET A 233 -3.47 11.28 -4.69
N VAL A 234 -3.96 12.51 -4.81
CA VAL A 234 -5.28 12.91 -4.31
C VAL A 234 -6.40 12.17 -5.05
N MET A 235 -6.27 12.03 -6.36
CA MET A 235 -7.23 11.26 -7.17
C MET A 235 -7.33 9.81 -6.72
N TYR A 236 -6.20 9.13 -6.47
CA TYR A 236 -6.19 7.75 -5.99
C TYR A 236 -6.64 7.63 -4.53
N ASP A 237 -6.36 8.61 -3.67
CA ASP A 237 -6.93 8.67 -2.32
C ASP A 237 -8.47 8.69 -2.37
N ALA A 238 -9.04 9.52 -3.25
CA ALA A 238 -10.49 9.64 -3.42
C ALA A 238 -11.10 8.34 -3.99
N LEU A 239 -10.45 7.75 -5.01
CA LEU A 239 -10.93 6.51 -5.63
C LEU A 239 -10.85 5.32 -4.67
N TYR A 240 -9.78 5.21 -3.88
CA TYR A 240 -9.66 4.21 -2.83
C TYR A 240 -10.72 4.41 -1.73
N ALA A 241 -10.96 5.65 -1.28
CA ALA A 241 -12.02 5.94 -0.33
C ALA A 241 -13.40 5.53 -0.85
N TRP A 242 -13.66 5.73 -2.14
CA TRP A 242 -14.89 5.25 -2.79
C TRP A 242 -14.94 3.72 -2.80
N CYS A 243 -13.90 3.01 -3.22
CA CYS A 243 -13.86 1.54 -3.20
C CYS A 243 -14.16 0.97 -1.80
N ARG A 244 -13.73 1.65 -0.75
CA ARG A 244 -13.98 1.27 0.65
C ARG A 244 -15.41 1.51 1.12
N SER A 245 -16.16 2.37 0.45
CA SER A 245 -17.56 2.65 0.79
C SER A 245 -18.54 1.72 0.08
N GLN A 246 -18.05 0.90 -0.84
CA GLN A 246 -18.90 -0.07 -1.53
C GLN A 246 -19.14 -1.31 -0.65
N PRO A 247 -20.32 -1.94 -0.75
CA PRO A 247 -20.66 -3.11 0.03
C PRO A 247 -19.80 -4.34 -0.29
#